data_13dfd4e21687c72980979f46f119fe20
#
_entry.id   13dfd4e21687c72980979f46f119fe20
#
_cell.length_a   1.000
_cell.length_b   1.000
_cell.length_c   1.000
_cell.angle_alpha   90.00
_cell.angle_beta   90.00
_cell.angle_gamma   90.00
#
_symmetry.space_group_name_H-M   'P 1'
#
loop_
_entity.id
_entity.type
_entity.pdbx_description
1 polymer ?
#
loop_
_entity_poly.entity_id
_entity_poly.type
_entity_poly.pdbx_seq_one_letter_code
_entity_poly.pdbx_strand_id
1 'polypeptide(L)'
;LPDARHRILTALLVPFTSCTARLAVYVMLAAVFFPDHAGNVVFAMYLISILFVVVVGLALKKTLWRTLGRDPLILDLPPYQLPHPRILGAVTWLRLKGFLQTASGIIVATVAAVWLLQSIPVGGQGGFADVPVEDSAYAAAAEAVAPVFAPAGFGNWEAVGALTVGFVAKEAVISSWAQTYAVEEPEDPSNPGSLGDAVKADFAESSGGYTTAAVWAFLIFLLAYTPCVATLATQWREIGARWTMFGIALQLSIAWIAAVAVFQIGKALT
;
A
#
# COMPACT_ATOMS: atom_id res chain seq x y z
N LEU A 1 8.07 7.80 22.53
CA LEU A 1 7.96 6.70 23.49
C LEU A 1 9.31 6.51 24.17
N PRO A 2 9.38 6.54 25.53
CA PRO A 2 10.64 6.46 26.27
C PRO A 2 11.28 5.06 26.18
N ASP A 3 10.49 3.98 26.13
CA ASP A 3 11.01 2.63 25.98
C ASP A 3 11.22 2.28 24.48
N ALA A 4 12.45 1.84 24.16
CA ALA A 4 12.81 1.42 22.82
C ALA A 4 11.94 0.24 22.30
N ARG A 5 11.51 -0.66 23.18
CA ARG A 5 10.67 -1.82 22.82
C ARG A 5 9.28 -1.39 22.39
N HIS A 6 8.64 -0.49 23.12
CA HIS A 6 7.35 0.09 22.76
C HIS A 6 7.44 0.87 21.46
N ARG A 7 8.54 1.62 21.24
CA ARG A 7 8.78 2.36 20.01
C ARG A 7 8.89 1.44 18.80
N ILE A 8 9.62 0.33 18.91
CA ILE A 8 9.76 -0.67 17.85
C ILE A 8 8.40 -1.32 17.55
N LEU A 9 7.68 -1.77 18.57
CA LEU A 9 6.37 -2.39 18.40
C LEU A 9 5.40 -1.44 17.69
N THR A 10 5.31 -0.19 18.14
CA THR A 10 4.44 0.82 17.51
C THR A 10 4.86 1.07 16.07
N ALA A 11 6.14 1.24 15.78
CA ALA A 11 6.65 1.46 14.43
C ALA A 11 6.33 0.28 13.49
N LEU A 12 6.34 -0.96 13.98
CA LEU A 12 5.97 -2.14 13.20
C LEU A 12 4.46 -2.24 12.93
N LEU A 13 3.62 -1.67 13.81
CA LEU A 13 2.16 -1.70 13.68
C LEU A 13 1.59 -0.57 12.83
N VAL A 14 2.24 0.61 12.81
CA VAL A 14 1.79 1.78 12.04
C VAL A 14 1.44 1.44 10.57
N PRO A 15 2.21 0.64 9.84
CA PRO A 15 1.90 0.33 8.44
C PRO A 15 0.57 -0.42 8.20
N PHE A 16 0.04 -1.10 9.20
CA PHE A 16 -1.26 -1.78 9.11
C PHE A 16 -2.44 -0.81 9.26
N THR A 17 -2.22 0.42 9.71
CA THR A 17 -3.28 1.43 9.75
C THR A 17 -3.56 1.96 8.34
N SER A 18 -4.85 2.12 8.00
CA SER A 18 -5.25 2.70 6.73
C SER A 18 -4.90 4.18 6.67
N CYS A 19 -4.25 4.60 5.58
CA CYS A 19 -3.97 6.01 5.27
C CYS A 19 -4.91 6.51 4.16
N THR A 20 -4.98 7.83 3.99
CA THR A 20 -5.80 8.46 2.95
C THR A 20 -5.38 8.09 1.53
N ALA A 21 -4.09 7.83 1.31
CA ALA A 21 -3.57 7.37 0.01
C ALA A 21 -4.14 6.01 -0.43
N ARG A 22 -4.36 5.09 0.52
CA ARG A 22 -5.03 3.80 0.22
C ARG A 22 -6.51 3.99 -0.03
N LEU A 23 -7.14 4.99 0.60
CA LEU A 23 -8.56 5.23 0.47
C LEU A 23 -8.98 5.44 -0.99
N ALA A 24 -8.19 6.17 -1.79
CA ALA A 24 -8.49 6.39 -3.21
C ALA A 24 -8.63 5.06 -3.98
N VAL A 25 -7.70 4.12 -3.75
CA VAL A 25 -7.74 2.79 -4.40
C VAL A 25 -8.92 1.96 -3.88
N TYR A 26 -9.23 2.04 -2.56
CA TYR A 26 -10.40 1.35 -2.01
C TYR A 26 -11.71 1.86 -2.61
N VAL A 27 -11.85 3.17 -2.76
CA VAL A 27 -13.05 3.80 -3.34
C VAL A 27 -13.18 3.38 -4.81
N MET A 28 -12.11 3.44 -5.58
CA MET A 28 -12.11 3.03 -6.99
C MET A 28 -12.54 1.56 -7.15
N LEU A 29 -11.85 0.64 -6.48
CA LEU A 29 -12.17 -0.79 -6.60
C LEU A 29 -13.56 -1.11 -6.05
N ALA A 30 -13.99 -0.44 -4.97
CA ALA A 30 -15.33 -0.60 -4.44
C ALA A 30 -16.40 -0.10 -5.41
N ALA A 31 -16.17 1.03 -6.11
CA ALA A 31 -17.07 1.55 -7.13
C ALA A 31 -17.16 0.63 -8.35
N VAL A 32 -16.03 0.05 -8.79
CA VAL A 32 -15.96 -0.86 -9.94
C VAL A 32 -16.69 -2.19 -9.69
N PHE A 33 -16.39 -2.82 -8.54
CA PHE A 33 -16.81 -4.20 -8.27
C PHE A 33 -18.03 -4.32 -7.36
N PHE A 34 -18.34 -3.30 -6.58
CA PHE A 34 -19.42 -3.29 -5.59
C PHE A 34 -20.21 -1.97 -5.62
N PRO A 35 -20.76 -1.53 -6.77
CA PRO A 35 -21.36 -0.20 -6.93
C PRO A 35 -22.48 0.07 -5.90
N ASP A 36 -23.33 -0.93 -5.62
CA ASP A 36 -24.44 -0.79 -4.66
C ASP A 36 -23.98 -0.76 -3.20
N HIS A 37 -22.74 -1.19 -2.90
CA HIS A 37 -22.23 -1.39 -1.55
C HIS A 37 -20.84 -0.80 -1.34
N ALA A 38 -20.40 0.11 -2.22
CA ALA A 38 -19.04 0.66 -2.19
C ALA A 38 -18.65 1.25 -0.82
N GLY A 39 -19.54 2.01 -0.20
CA GLY A 39 -19.33 2.56 1.14
C GLY A 39 -19.13 1.48 2.22
N ASN A 40 -19.87 0.38 2.14
CA ASN A 40 -19.73 -0.74 3.09
C ASN A 40 -18.40 -1.46 2.93
N VAL A 41 -17.91 -1.62 1.68
CA VAL A 41 -16.60 -2.22 1.39
C VAL A 41 -15.49 -1.35 1.97
N VAL A 42 -15.52 -0.04 1.72
CA VAL A 42 -14.54 0.89 2.30
C VAL A 42 -14.57 0.85 3.82
N PHE A 43 -15.75 0.87 4.44
CA PHE A 43 -15.90 0.76 5.89
C PHE A 43 -15.33 -0.56 6.43
N ALA A 44 -15.61 -1.68 5.75
CA ALA A 44 -15.07 -2.99 6.10
C ALA A 44 -13.53 -3.00 6.05
N MET A 45 -12.91 -2.33 5.07
CA MET A 45 -11.45 -2.21 4.98
C MET A 45 -10.85 -1.49 6.18
N TYR A 46 -11.52 -0.46 6.72
CA TYR A 46 -11.08 0.19 7.95
C TYR A 46 -11.20 -0.73 9.18
N LEU A 47 -12.28 -1.49 9.30
CA LEU A 47 -12.44 -2.49 10.37
C LEU A 47 -11.37 -3.58 10.29
N ILE A 48 -11.10 -4.09 9.09
CA ILE A 48 -10.04 -5.08 8.85
C ILE A 48 -8.67 -4.50 9.21
N SER A 49 -8.41 -3.22 8.91
CA SER A 49 -7.19 -2.52 9.32
C SER A 49 -7.00 -2.54 10.85
N ILE A 50 -8.05 -2.20 11.58
CA ILE A 50 -8.03 -2.24 13.06
C ILE A 50 -7.78 -3.66 13.56
N LEU A 51 -8.45 -4.65 12.95
CA LEU A 51 -8.26 -6.07 13.29
C LEU A 51 -6.80 -6.51 13.06
N PHE A 52 -6.18 -6.14 11.94
CA PHE A 52 -4.75 -6.42 11.68
C PHE A 52 -3.86 -5.82 12.77
N VAL A 53 -4.06 -4.55 13.13
CA VAL A 53 -3.28 -3.90 14.19
C VAL A 53 -3.41 -4.65 15.51
N VAL A 54 -4.63 -5.05 15.89
CA VAL A 54 -4.88 -5.78 17.14
C VAL A 54 -4.24 -7.18 17.10
N VAL A 55 -4.51 -7.97 16.04
CA VAL A 55 -4.03 -9.35 15.93
C VAL A 55 -2.50 -9.40 15.85
N VAL A 56 -1.91 -8.59 14.96
CA VAL A 56 -0.44 -8.54 14.80
C VAL A 56 0.21 -7.99 16.07
N GLY A 57 -0.38 -6.96 16.69
CA GLY A 57 0.11 -6.40 17.94
C GLY A 57 0.13 -7.41 19.09
N LEU A 58 -0.96 -8.19 19.25
CA LEU A 58 -1.03 -9.26 20.23
C LEU A 58 -0.06 -10.40 19.90
N ALA A 59 0.09 -10.78 18.64
CA ALA A 59 1.05 -11.80 18.21
C ALA A 59 2.49 -11.37 18.51
N LEU A 60 2.88 -10.16 18.12
CA LEU A 60 4.20 -9.61 18.40
C LEU A 60 4.47 -9.49 19.90
N LYS A 61 3.48 -9.03 20.69
CA LYS A 61 3.60 -8.96 22.14
C LYS A 61 3.81 -10.35 22.76
N LYS A 62 3.11 -11.37 22.31
CA LYS A 62 3.25 -12.74 22.84
C LYS A 62 4.54 -13.44 22.39
N THR A 63 5.09 -13.09 21.24
CA THR A 63 6.28 -13.75 20.67
C THR A 63 7.58 -13.04 21.02
N LEU A 64 7.73 -11.78 20.61
CA LEU A 64 8.99 -11.04 20.75
C LEU A 64 9.16 -10.33 22.10
N TRP A 65 8.06 -9.91 22.72
CA TRP A 65 8.11 -9.07 23.92
C TRP A 65 7.23 -9.57 25.05
N ARG A 66 7.39 -10.84 25.42
CA ARG A 66 6.67 -11.45 26.58
C ARG A 66 6.85 -10.70 27.90
N THR A 67 7.95 -9.94 28.04
CA THR A 67 8.31 -9.19 29.23
C THR A 67 7.91 -7.71 29.18
N LEU A 68 7.17 -7.28 28.16
CA LEU A 68 6.60 -5.93 28.15
C LEU A 68 5.58 -5.80 29.27
N GLY A 69 5.96 -5.04 30.31
CA GLY A 69 5.08 -4.68 31.40
C GLY A 69 3.83 -3.92 30.93
N ARG A 70 2.84 -3.86 31.77
CA ARG A 70 1.72 -2.91 31.60
C ARG A 70 2.18 -1.59 32.17
N ASP A 71 2.68 -0.70 31.32
CA ASP A 71 2.90 0.68 31.75
C ASP A 71 1.53 1.30 32.03
N PRO A 72 1.34 1.89 33.21
CA PRO A 72 0.10 2.62 33.49
C PRO A 72 0.00 3.78 32.49
N LEU A 73 -1.15 3.92 31.84
CA LEU A 73 -1.44 5.06 30.97
C LEU A 73 -1.67 6.30 31.86
N ILE A 74 -0.58 6.87 32.37
CA ILE A 74 -0.63 8.15 33.08
C ILE A 74 -0.43 9.25 32.05
N LEU A 75 -1.52 9.90 31.67
CA LEU A 75 -1.51 11.11 30.85
C LEU A 75 -1.51 12.30 31.82
N ASP A 76 -0.33 12.88 32.04
CA ASP A 76 -0.28 14.23 32.60
C ASP A 76 -0.90 15.19 31.58
N LEU A 77 -2.08 15.70 31.90
CA LEU A 77 -2.75 16.72 31.09
C LEU A 77 -2.08 18.07 31.37
N PRO A 78 -1.31 18.63 30.43
CA PRO A 78 -0.76 19.97 30.63
C PRO A 78 -1.90 20.99 30.72
N PRO A 79 -1.72 22.10 31.45
CA PRO A 79 -2.73 23.15 31.54
C PRO A 79 -3.04 23.70 30.15
N TYR A 80 -4.31 24.04 29.89
CA TYR A 80 -4.72 24.66 28.65
C TYR A 80 -3.97 25.97 28.42
N GLN A 81 -3.22 26.04 27.33
CA GLN A 81 -2.50 27.22 26.90
C GLN A 81 -2.96 27.62 25.49
N LEU A 82 -3.23 28.90 25.31
CA LEU A 82 -3.49 29.42 23.97
C LEU A 82 -2.20 29.33 23.15
N PRO A 83 -2.23 28.72 21.96
CA PRO A 83 -1.04 28.59 21.13
C PRO A 83 -0.57 29.96 20.67
N HIS A 84 0.72 30.26 20.81
CA HIS A 84 1.29 31.50 20.34
C HIS A 84 1.46 31.43 18.80
N PRO A 85 0.80 32.31 18.00
CA PRO A 85 0.73 32.16 16.54
C PRO A 85 2.10 32.08 15.85
N ARG A 86 3.07 32.87 16.35
CA ARG A 86 4.43 32.90 15.80
C ARG A 86 5.17 31.58 16.03
N ILE A 87 5.03 30.96 17.21
CA ILE A 87 5.65 29.68 17.55
C ILE A 87 4.99 28.56 16.74
N LEU A 88 3.65 28.59 16.66
CA LEU A 88 2.89 27.64 15.87
C LEU A 88 3.32 27.68 14.39
N GLY A 89 3.39 28.87 13.79
CA GLY A 89 3.82 29.05 12.40
C GLY A 89 5.27 28.58 12.17
N ALA A 90 6.20 28.92 13.07
CA ALA A 90 7.59 28.52 12.96
C ALA A 90 7.77 26.99 13.08
N VAL A 91 7.12 26.35 14.02
CA VAL A 91 7.20 24.89 14.21
C VAL A 91 6.52 24.15 13.06
N THR A 92 5.37 24.62 12.58
CA THR A 92 4.67 24.05 11.43
C THR A 92 5.55 24.15 10.18
N TRP A 93 6.14 25.31 9.92
CA TRP A 93 7.04 25.52 8.78
C TRP A 93 8.28 24.62 8.84
N LEU A 94 8.91 24.52 10.00
CA LEU A 94 10.08 23.64 10.19
C LEU A 94 9.74 22.17 9.92
N ARG A 95 8.60 21.69 10.40
CA ARG A 95 8.13 20.31 10.15
C ARG A 95 7.75 20.09 8.70
N LEU A 96 7.01 21.02 8.10
CA LEU A 96 6.62 20.97 6.69
C LEU A 96 7.84 20.99 5.77
N LYS A 97 8.79 21.90 6.01
CA LYS A 97 10.04 21.98 5.24
C LYS A 97 10.84 20.67 5.33
N GLY A 98 10.99 20.10 6.53
CA GLY A 98 11.68 18.82 6.73
C GLY A 98 10.98 17.67 6.03
N PHE A 99 9.66 17.62 6.06
CA PHE A 99 8.85 16.63 5.33
C PHE A 99 9.03 16.79 3.81
N LEU A 100 8.85 17.99 3.28
CA LEU A 100 8.99 18.26 1.84
C LEU A 100 10.39 17.91 1.35
N GLN A 101 11.45 18.29 2.05
CA GLN A 101 12.82 17.99 1.65
C GLN A 101 13.14 16.48 1.64
N THR A 102 12.58 15.72 2.58
CA THR A 102 12.83 14.27 2.65
C THR A 102 11.93 13.50 1.69
N ALA A 103 10.64 13.82 1.65
CA ALA A 103 9.67 13.09 0.84
C ALA A 103 9.83 13.39 -0.66
N SER A 104 10.01 14.66 -1.05
CA SER A 104 10.11 15.03 -2.48
C SER A 104 11.32 14.40 -3.17
N GLY A 105 12.49 14.37 -2.52
CA GLY A 105 13.69 13.77 -3.08
C GLY A 105 13.51 12.27 -3.36
N ILE A 106 12.90 11.55 -2.43
CA ILE A 106 12.65 10.12 -2.56
C ILE A 106 11.59 9.86 -3.63
N ILE A 107 10.48 10.61 -3.63
CA ILE A 107 9.42 10.48 -4.61
C ILE A 107 9.95 10.73 -6.03
N VAL A 108 10.65 11.85 -6.24
CA VAL A 108 11.23 12.19 -7.55
C VAL A 108 12.21 11.11 -8.02
N ALA A 109 13.10 10.64 -7.14
CA ALA A 109 14.07 9.59 -7.50
C ALA A 109 13.38 8.28 -7.89
N THR A 110 12.29 7.92 -7.21
CA THR A 110 11.58 6.66 -7.48
C THR A 110 10.67 6.77 -8.70
N VAL A 111 10.00 7.91 -8.90
CA VAL A 111 9.25 8.16 -10.15
C VAL A 111 10.20 8.15 -11.34
N ALA A 112 11.39 8.77 -11.23
CA ALA A 112 12.41 8.72 -12.27
C ALA A 112 12.91 7.29 -12.54
N ALA A 113 13.07 6.47 -11.50
CA ALA A 113 13.47 5.07 -11.65
C ALA A 113 12.37 4.23 -12.34
N VAL A 114 11.10 4.41 -11.97
CA VAL A 114 9.97 3.73 -12.63
C VAL A 114 9.87 4.17 -14.09
N TRP A 115 9.95 5.48 -14.36
CA TRP A 115 9.95 6.01 -15.71
C TRP A 115 11.10 5.42 -16.54
N LEU A 116 12.31 5.34 -15.97
CA LEU A 116 13.45 4.74 -16.64
C LEU A 116 13.19 3.25 -16.98
N LEU A 117 12.62 2.49 -16.07
CA LEU A 117 12.26 1.09 -16.33
C LEU A 117 11.19 0.96 -17.43
N GLN A 118 10.22 1.87 -17.47
CA GLN A 118 9.22 1.92 -18.56
C GLN A 118 9.80 2.36 -19.91
N SER A 119 10.93 3.09 -19.90
CA SER A 119 11.57 3.60 -21.11
C SER A 119 12.57 2.62 -21.75
N ILE A 120 12.91 1.51 -21.07
CA ILE A 120 13.87 0.52 -21.56
C ILE A 120 13.12 -0.62 -22.26
N PRO A 121 13.33 -0.84 -23.57
CA PRO A 121 12.72 -1.97 -24.28
C PRO A 121 13.35 -3.30 -23.87
N VAL A 122 12.50 -4.31 -23.60
CA VAL A 122 12.93 -5.68 -23.30
C VAL A 122 12.19 -6.64 -24.24
N GLY A 123 12.82 -7.01 -25.34
CA GLY A 123 12.29 -8.00 -26.26
C GLY A 123 11.33 -7.49 -27.34
N GLY A 124 10.92 -6.22 -27.28
CA GLY A 124 10.02 -5.60 -28.26
C GLY A 124 10.69 -4.74 -29.32
N GLN A 125 9.91 -4.24 -30.25
CA GLN A 125 10.33 -3.24 -31.23
C GLN A 125 10.07 -1.83 -30.63
N GLY A 126 11.10 -1.03 -30.46
CA GLY A 126 10.97 0.34 -29.99
C GLY A 126 12.33 0.93 -29.60
N GLY A 127 12.44 2.26 -29.68
CA GLY A 127 13.62 3.00 -29.18
C GLY A 127 13.45 3.34 -27.69
N PHE A 128 14.54 3.77 -27.04
CA PHE A 128 14.48 4.30 -25.68
C PHE A 128 13.41 5.41 -25.55
N ALA A 129 12.53 5.31 -24.58
CA ALA A 129 11.40 6.21 -24.31
C ALA A 129 10.25 6.19 -25.34
N ASP A 130 10.28 5.27 -26.33
CA ASP A 130 9.21 5.06 -27.30
C ASP A 130 8.83 3.57 -27.34
N VAL A 131 8.46 3.05 -26.16
CA VAL A 131 8.17 1.63 -25.95
C VAL A 131 6.75 1.51 -25.37
N PRO A 132 5.89 0.62 -25.92
CA PRO A 132 4.67 0.24 -25.23
C PRO A 132 4.98 -0.28 -23.82
N VAL A 133 4.17 0.06 -22.84
CA VAL A 133 4.45 -0.30 -21.43
C VAL A 133 4.60 -1.81 -21.24
N GLU A 134 3.87 -2.60 -22.04
CA GLU A 134 3.89 -4.07 -22.07
C GLU A 134 5.26 -4.65 -22.52
N ASP A 135 5.99 -3.94 -23.39
CA ASP A 135 7.31 -4.35 -23.89
C ASP A 135 8.48 -3.76 -23.08
N SER A 136 8.19 -3.11 -21.99
CA SER A 136 9.19 -2.42 -21.15
C SER A 136 9.85 -3.36 -20.13
N ALA A 137 11.01 -2.95 -19.64
CA ALA A 137 11.67 -3.62 -18.51
C ALA A 137 10.80 -3.64 -17.23
N TYR A 138 9.91 -2.67 -17.09
CA TYR A 138 8.94 -2.61 -16.01
C TYR A 138 7.93 -3.76 -16.09
N ALA A 139 7.32 -3.98 -17.25
CA ALA A 139 6.38 -5.08 -17.48
C ALA A 139 7.07 -6.44 -17.32
N ALA A 140 8.26 -6.61 -17.92
CA ALA A 140 9.04 -7.85 -17.80
C ALA A 140 9.39 -8.17 -16.31
N ALA A 141 9.75 -7.16 -15.53
CA ALA A 141 10.01 -7.35 -14.10
C ALA A 141 8.74 -7.71 -13.32
N ALA A 142 7.60 -7.09 -13.64
CA ALA A 142 6.31 -7.39 -13.04
C ALA A 142 5.83 -8.80 -13.43
N GLU A 143 5.99 -9.21 -14.70
CA GLU A 143 5.66 -10.54 -15.19
C GLU A 143 6.48 -11.64 -14.50
N ALA A 144 7.76 -11.41 -14.25
CA ALA A 144 8.61 -12.35 -13.53
C ALA A 144 8.14 -12.60 -12.08
N VAL A 145 7.47 -11.62 -11.47
CA VAL A 145 6.96 -11.70 -10.08
C VAL A 145 5.49 -12.14 -10.05
N ALA A 146 4.72 -11.90 -11.10
CA ALA A 146 3.28 -12.19 -11.19
C ALA A 146 2.88 -13.61 -10.76
N PRO A 147 3.63 -14.70 -11.08
CA PRO A 147 3.28 -16.05 -10.65
C PRO A 147 3.20 -16.24 -9.13
N VAL A 148 3.92 -15.42 -8.35
CA VAL A 148 3.87 -15.45 -6.88
C VAL A 148 2.48 -15.08 -6.38
N PHE A 149 1.72 -14.27 -7.12
CA PHE A 149 0.39 -13.79 -6.77
C PHE A 149 -0.75 -14.61 -7.42
N ALA A 150 -0.43 -15.57 -8.29
CA ALA A 150 -1.42 -16.48 -8.88
C ALA A 150 -2.26 -17.21 -7.80
N PRO A 151 -1.71 -17.70 -6.67
CA PRO A 151 -2.50 -18.31 -5.59
C PRO A 151 -3.47 -17.34 -4.89
N ALA A 152 -3.27 -16.03 -5.05
CA ALA A 152 -4.13 -14.97 -4.52
C ALA A 152 -5.15 -14.43 -5.54
N GLY A 153 -5.13 -14.94 -6.79
CA GLY A 153 -6.11 -14.63 -7.82
C GLY A 153 -5.88 -13.32 -8.58
N PHE A 154 -4.71 -12.69 -8.43
CA PHE A 154 -4.28 -11.51 -9.19
C PHE A 154 -2.83 -11.64 -9.67
N GLY A 155 -2.51 -12.80 -10.25
CA GLY A 155 -1.17 -13.14 -10.75
C GLY A 155 -0.90 -12.63 -12.17
N ASN A 156 -1.28 -11.41 -12.48
CA ASN A 156 -1.05 -10.71 -13.74
C ASN A 156 -0.07 -9.56 -13.55
N TRP A 157 0.65 -9.19 -14.60
CA TRP A 157 1.70 -8.19 -14.53
C TRP A 157 1.17 -6.78 -14.27
N GLU A 158 -0.06 -6.47 -14.71
CA GLU A 158 -0.73 -5.18 -14.53
C GLU A 158 -0.99 -4.89 -13.04
N ALA A 159 -1.54 -5.88 -12.33
CA ALA A 159 -1.79 -5.74 -10.89
C ALA A 159 -0.47 -5.69 -10.09
N VAL A 160 0.51 -6.53 -10.44
CA VAL A 160 1.83 -6.57 -9.78
C VAL A 160 2.63 -5.29 -10.07
N GLY A 161 2.56 -4.80 -11.30
CA GLY A 161 3.16 -3.53 -11.70
C GLY A 161 2.58 -2.37 -10.89
N ALA A 162 1.26 -2.28 -10.82
CA ALA A 162 0.59 -1.26 -10.01
C ALA A 162 0.95 -1.35 -8.52
N LEU A 163 1.08 -2.55 -7.95
CA LEU A 163 1.57 -2.73 -6.58
C LEU A 163 3.03 -2.29 -6.40
N THR A 164 3.87 -2.46 -7.41
CA THR A 164 5.26 -2.00 -7.41
C THR A 164 5.33 -0.47 -7.38
N VAL A 165 4.54 0.22 -8.20
CA VAL A 165 4.41 1.68 -8.15
C VAL A 165 3.76 2.12 -6.82
N GLY A 166 2.74 1.41 -6.36
CA GLY A 166 2.10 1.64 -5.07
C GLY A 166 3.01 1.46 -3.85
N PHE A 167 4.13 0.76 -3.98
CA PHE A 167 5.16 0.73 -2.97
C PHE A 167 5.85 2.09 -2.80
N VAL A 168 5.96 2.83 -3.88
CA VAL A 168 6.53 4.20 -3.87
C VAL A 168 5.53 5.17 -3.27
N ALA A 169 4.35 5.23 -3.89
CA ALA A 169 3.25 6.11 -3.50
C ALA A 169 1.95 5.36 -3.76
N LYS A 170 1.18 5.13 -2.71
CA LYS A 170 -0.01 4.27 -2.81
C LYS A 170 -1.12 4.84 -3.69
N GLU A 171 -1.20 6.15 -3.75
CA GLU A 171 -2.08 6.90 -4.65
C GLU A 171 -1.72 6.68 -6.13
N ALA A 172 -0.47 6.42 -6.43
CA ALA A 172 0.00 6.21 -7.81
C ALA A 172 -0.41 4.84 -8.41
N VAL A 173 -1.06 3.97 -7.66
CA VAL A 173 -1.63 2.71 -8.18
C VAL A 173 -2.63 2.98 -9.30
N ILE A 174 -3.53 3.98 -9.12
CA ILE A 174 -4.55 4.35 -10.09
C ILE A 174 -3.91 4.90 -11.35
N SER A 175 -2.96 5.85 -11.20
CA SER A 175 -2.22 6.42 -12.32
C SER A 175 -1.40 5.36 -13.07
N SER A 176 -0.84 4.37 -12.36
CA SER A 176 -0.13 3.25 -12.98
C SER A 176 -1.05 2.40 -13.84
N TRP A 177 -2.24 2.06 -13.37
CA TRP A 177 -3.22 1.34 -14.17
C TRP A 177 -3.70 2.16 -15.37
N ALA A 178 -3.96 3.46 -15.20
CA ALA A 178 -4.36 4.34 -16.30
C ALA A 178 -3.30 4.36 -17.42
N GLN A 179 -2.01 4.41 -17.05
CA GLN A 179 -0.90 4.31 -17.99
C GLN A 179 -0.81 2.92 -18.65
N THR A 180 -0.93 1.85 -17.86
CA THR A 180 -0.85 0.46 -18.34
C THR A 180 -1.92 0.16 -19.39
N TYR A 181 -3.16 0.61 -19.14
CA TYR A 181 -4.28 0.39 -20.07
C TYR A 181 -4.43 1.50 -21.11
N ALA A 182 -3.54 2.49 -21.14
CA ALA A 182 -3.58 3.65 -22.04
C ALA A 182 -4.93 4.38 -22.04
N VAL A 183 -5.51 4.56 -20.85
CA VAL A 183 -6.77 5.29 -20.62
C VAL A 183 -6.53 6.54 -19.77
N GLU A 184 -7.46 7.49 -19.80
CA GLU A 184 -7.39 8.67 -18.94
C GLU A 184 -7.55 8.30 -17.46
N GLU A 185 -6.74 8.92 -16.61
CA GLU A 185 -6.88 8.78 -15.16
C GLU A 185 -8.17 9.46 -14.71
N PRO A 186 -9.01 8.77 -13.92
CA PRO A 186 -10.26 9.36 -13.44
C PRO A 186 -10.00 10.50 -12.47
N GLU A 187 -10.64 11.66 -12.68
CA GLU A 187 -10.58 12.78 -11.74
C GLU A 187 -11.20 12.42 -10.37
N ASP A 188 -12.23 11.59 -10.38
CA ASP A 188 -12.90 11.07 -9.18
C ASP A 188 -12.79 9.54 -9.13
N PRO A 189 -12.10 8.98 -8.13
CA PRO A 189 -12.01 7.52 -7.93
C PRO A 189 -13.36 6.81 -7.78
N SER A 190 -14.42 7.53 -7.42
CA SER A 190 -15.77 6.96 -7.32
C SER A 190 -16.45 6.77 -8.68
N ASN A 191 -15.89 7.37 -9.75
CA ASN A 191 -16.39 7.24 -11.11
C ASN A 191 -15.25 6.87 -12.09
N PRO A 192 -14.77 5.63 -12.03
CA PRO A 192 -13.55 5.19 -12.72
C PRO A 192 -13.67 5.06 -14.26
N GLY A 193 -14.87 5.12 -14.83
CA GLY A 193 -15.08 5.09 -16.28
C GLY A 193 -14.41 3.90 -16.99
N SER A 194 -13.74 4.16 -18.12
CA SER A 194 -13.04 3.17 -18.93
C SER A 194 -11.93 2.42 -18.19
N LEU A 195 -11.26 3.08 -17.22
CA LEU A 195 -10.28 2.43 -16.37
C LEU A 195 -10.91 1.33 -15.53
N GLY A 196 -12.11 1.59 -14.98
CA GLY A 196 -12.85 0.60 -14.21
C GLY A 196 -13.20 -0.64 -15.01
N ASP A 197 -13.61 -0.46 -16.28
CA ASP A 197 -13.94 -1.57 -17.17
C ASP A 197 -12.70 -2.41 -17.51
N ALA A 198 -11.55 -1.79 -17.78
CA ALA A 198 -10.29 -2.46 -18.03
C ALA A 198 -9.83 -3.28 -16.83
N VAL A 199 -9.79 -2.68 -15.64
CA VAL A 199 -9.44 -3.37 -14.39
C VAL A 199 -10.39 -4.53 -14.09
N LYS A 200 -11.68 -4.37 -14.38
CA LYS A 200 -12.68 -5.43 -14.20
C LYS A 200 -12.46 -6.63 -15.12
N ALA A 201 -12.14 -6.37 -16.37
CA ALA A 201 -11.83 -7.42 -17.34
C ALA A 201 -10.57 -8.21 -16.93
N ASP A 202 -9.54 -7.50 -16.53
CA ASP A 202 -8.25 -8.05 -16.11
C ASP A 202 -8.38 -8.94 -14.85
N PHE A 203 -9.09 -8.47 -13.83
CA PHE A 203 -9.36 -9.30 -12.64
C PHE A 203 -10.26 -10.51 -12.95
N ALA A 204 -11.15 -10.42 -13.92
CA ALA A 204 -11.96 -11.57 -14.34
C ALA A 204 -11.12 -12.65 -15.01
N GLU A 205 -10.16 -12.25 -15.85
CA GLU A 205 -9.24 -13.16 -16.53
C GLU A 205 -8.26 -13.80 -15.55
N SER A 206 -7.54 -12.99 -14.76
CA SER A 206 -6.49 -13.45 -13.83
C SER A 206 -7.01 -14.35 -12.71
N SER A 207 -8.27 -14.15 -12.27
CA SER A 207 -8.90 -14.94 -11.22
C SER A 207 -9.54 -16.24 -11.70
N GLY A 208 -9.63 -16.48 -13.01
CA GLY A 208 -10.36 -17.62 -13.58
C GLY A 208 -11.87 -17.57 -13.29
N GLY A 209 -12.44 -16.35 -13.22
CA GLY A 209 -13.86 -16.10 -12.97
C GLY A 209 -14.25 -15.82 -11.51
N TYR A 210 -13.32 -16.01 -10.55
CA TYR A 210 -13.55 -15.72 -9.14
C TYR A 210 -13.21 -14.27 -8.77
N THR A 211 -13.71 -13.32 -9.58
CA THR A 211 -13.34 -11.90 -9.56
C THR A 211 -13.55 -11.26 -8.19
N THR A 212 -14.70 -11.50 -7.55
CA THR A 212 -14.99 -10.95 -6.21
C THR A 212 -13.97 -11.37 -5.16
N ALA A 213 -13.58 -12.64 -5.16
CA ALA A 213 -12.58 -13.16 -4.23
C ALA A 213 -11.19 -12.56 -4.49
N ALA A 214 -10.82 -12.41 -5.78
CA ALA A 214 -9.55 -11.80 -6.18
C ALA A 214 -9.46 -10.32 -5.79
N VAL A 215 -10.53 -9.56 -5.97
CA VAL A 215 -10.58 -8.14 -5.56
C VAL A 215 -10.43 -8.00 -4.04
N TRP A 216 -11.13 -8.82 -3.25
CA TRP A 216 -10.95 -8.82 -1.80
C TRP A 216 -9.52 -9.21 -1.40
N ALA A 217 -8.94 -10.21 -2.06
CA ALA A 217 -7.56 -10.59 -1.82
C ALA A 217 -6.57 -9.46 -2.14
N PHE A 218 -6.77 -8.77 -3.27
CA PHE A 218 -5.96 -7.61 -3.65
C PHE A 218 -6.10 -6.45 -2.65
N LEU A 219 -7.33 -6.11 -2.24
CA LEU A 219 -7.58 -5.07 -1.24
C LEU A 219 -6.89 -5.38 0.10
N ILE A 220 -6.95 -6.63 0.55
CA ILE A 220 -6.31 -7.08 1.79
C ILE A 220 -4.79 -7.08 1.64
N PHE A 221 -4.27 -7.49 0.49
CA PHE A 221 -2.84 -7.36 0.21
C PHE A 221 -2.42 -5.90 0.24
N LEU A 222 -3.13 -5.01 -0.46
CA LEU A 222 -2.87 -3.57 -0.48
C LEU A 222 -2.93 -2.93 0.91
N LEU A 223 -3.80 -3.44 1.79
CA LEU A 223 -3.90 -3.01 3.18
C LEU A 223 -2.66 -3.41 3.99
N ALA A 224 -2.20 -4.64 3.88
CA ALA A 224 -1.24 -5.22 4.80
C ALA A 224 0.22 -5.18 4.30
N TYR A 225 0.44 -4.99 2.96
CA TYR A 225 1.80 -4.98 2.43
C TYR A 225 2.57 -3.72 2.85
N THR A 226 3.85 -3.71 2.54
CA THR A 226 4.83 -2.68 2.92
C THR A 226 4.30 -1.25 2.83
N PRO A 227 4.61 -0.38 3.79
CA PRO A 227 4.27 1.03 3.71
C PRO A 227 5.05 1.71 2.57
N CYS A 228 4.64 2.91 2.18
CA CYS A 228 5.35 3.69 1.18
C CYS A 228 6.80 4.01 1.61
N VAL A 229 7.65 4.30 0.63
CA VAL A 229 9.09 4.57 0.84
C VAL A 229 9.33 5.66 1.88
N ALA A 230 8.48 6.69 1.95
CA ALA A 230 8.59 7.75 2.96
C ALA A 230 8.41 7.22 4.40
N THR A 231 7.47 6.29 4.61
CA THR A 231 7.27 5.64 5.92
C THR A 231 8.46 4.72 6.25
N LEU A 232 9.00 3.99 5.28
CA LEU A 232 10.18 3.14 5.49
C LEU A 232 11.40 3.97 5.86
N ALA A 233 11.62 5.10 5.20
CA ALA A 233 12.72 6.01 5.54
C ALA A 233 12.60 6.53 6.99
N THR A 234 11.37 6.82 7.43
CA THR A 234 11.11 7.23 8.81
C THR A 234 11.35 6.07 9.79
N GLN A 235 10.85 4.87 9.49
CA GLN A 235 11.11 3.68 10.31
C GLN A 235 12.60 3.38 10.43
N TRP A 236 13.34 3.48 9.31
CA TRP A 236 14.79 3.28 9.32
C TRP A 236 15.52 4.22 10.28
N ARG A 237 15.11 5.47 10.33
CA ARG A 237 15.67 6.47 11.25
C ARG A 237 15.28 6.24 12.71
N GLU A 238 14.04 5.77 12.96
CA GLU A 238 13.48 5.62 14.32
C GLU A 238 13.86 4.30 15.00
N ILE A 239 13.87 3.20 14.25
CA ILE A 239 14.07 1.84 14.79
C ILE A 239 15.27 1.11 14.21
N GLY A 240 15.97 1.73 13.26
CA GLY A 240 17.17 1.20 12.62
C GLY A 240 16.89 0.16 11.53
N ALA A 241 17.92 -0.11 10.69
CA ALA A 241 17.84 -0.97 9.53
C ALA A 241 17.30 -2.37 9.84
N ARG A 242 17.82 -3.02 10.88
CA ARG A 242 17.48 -4.40 11.25
C ARG A 242 15.99 -4.60 11.51
N TRP A 243 15.40 -3.70 12.31
CA TRP A 243 13.97 -3.77 12.63
C TRP A 243 13.08 -3.35 11.47
N THR A 244 13.53 -2.42 10.64
CA THR A 244 12.80 -2.04 9.42
C THR A 244 12.76 -3.19 8.43
N MET A 245 13.88 -3.88 8.17
CA MET A 245 13.90 -5.06 7.29
C MET A 245 13.05 -6.21 7.83
N PHE A 246 13.09 -6.45 9.14
CA PHE A 246 12.19 -7.40 9.79
C PHE A 246 10.71 -7.00 9.58
N GLY A 247 10.39 -5.71 9.72
CA GLY A 247 9.04 -5.17 9.48
C GLY A 247 8.57 -5.40 8.06
N ILE A 248 9.42 -5.15 7.05
CA ILE A 248 9.12 -5.40 5.64
C ILE A 248 8.81 -6.88 5.41
N ALA A 249 9.68 -7.78 5.87
CA ALA A 249 9.49 -9.22 5.72
C ALA A 249 8.19 -9.71 6.40
N LEU A 250 7.93 -9.23 7.61
CA LEU A 250 6.72 -9.55 8.37
C LEU A 250 5.45 -9.08 7.63
N GLN A 251 5.44 -7.84 7.15
CA GLN A 251 4.29 -7.25 6.46
C GLN A 251 3.99 -7.94 5.15
N LEU A 252 5.02 -8.18 4.31
CA LEU A 252 4.87 -8.92 3.06
C LEU A 252 4.35 -10.35 3.29
N SER A 253 4.88 -11.05 4.29
CA SER A 253 4.43 -12.39 4.63
C SER A 253 2.98 -12.41 5.08
N ILE A 254 2.58 -11.49 5.98
CA ILE A 254 1.20 -11.39 6.45
C ILE A 254 0.27 -11.02 5.31
N ALA A 255 0.64 -10.04 4.48
CA ALA A 255 -0.15 -9.57 3.35
C ALA A 255 -0.40 -10.72 2.35
N TRP A 256 0.66 -11.45 1.99
CA TRP A 256 0.56 -12.56 1.06
C TRP A 256 -0.28 -13.72 1.61
N ILE A 257 -0.03 -14.14 2.85
CA ILE A 257 -0.79 -15.22 3.49
C ILE A 257 -2.27 -14.83 3.61
N ALA A 258 -2.57 -13.60 4.02
CA ALA A 258 -3.94 -13.13 4.16
C ALA A 258 -4.65 -13.05 2.80
N ALA A 259 -3.98 -12.53 1.76
CA ALA A 259 -4.54 -12.46 0.41
C ALA A 259 -4.85 -13.86 -0.15
N VAL A 260 -3.88 -14.79 -0.07
CA VAL A 260 -4.08 -16.17 -0.50
C VAL A 260 -5.22 -16.84 0.27
N ALA A 261 -5.25 -16.69 1.60
CA ALA A 261 -6.33 -17.25 2.42
C ALA A 261 -7.71 -16.72 2.00
N VAL A 262 -7.84 -15.40 1.79
CA VAL A 262 -9.09 -14.78 1.37
C VAL A 262 -9.52 -15.28 -0.01
N PHE A 263 -8.62 -15.34 -0.96
CA PHE A 263 -8.93 -15.85 -2.30
C PHE A 263 -9.36 -17.32 -2.27
N GLN A 264 -8.60 -18.19 -1.59
CA GLN A 264 -8.90 -19.61 -1.53
C GLN A 264 -10.21 -19.91 -0.78
N ILE A 265 -10.48 -19.19 0.30
CA ILE A 265 -11.75 -19.28 1.02
C ILE A 265 -12.90 -18.78 0.14
N GLY A 266 -12.73 -17.61 -0.50
CA GLY A 266 -13.72 -17.05 -1.41
C GLY A 266 -14.03 -18.00 -2.57
N LYS A 267 -13.00 -18.60 -3.17
CA LYS A 267 -13.17 -19.61 -4.23
C LYS A 267 -13.89 -20.88 -3.77
N ALA A 268 -13.70 -21.28 -2.51
CA ALA A 268 -14.37 -22.48 -1.96
C ALA A 268 -15.84 -22.25 -1.59
N LEU A 269 -16.26 -20.98 -1.44
CA LEU A 269 -17.62 -20.59 -1.07
C LEU A 269 -18.52 -20.24 -2.26
N THR A 270 -17.92 -20.02 -3.43
CA THR A 270 -18.61 -19.74 -4.71
C THR A 270 -18.56 -20.92 -5.64
#